data_c896a4b26f5f8f6f7b67db9ed97ffb40
#
_entry.id   c896a4b26f5f8f6f7b67db9ed97ffb40
#
_cell.length_a   1.000
_cell.length_b   1.000
_cell.length_c   1.000
_cell.angle_alpha   90.00
_cell.angle_beta   90.00
_cell.angle_gamma   90.00
#
_symmetry.space_group_name_H-M   'P 1'
#
loop_
_entity.id
_entity.type
_entity.pdbx_description
1 polymer ?
#
loop_
_entity_poly.entity_id
_entity_poly.type
_entity_poly.pdbx_seq_one_letter_code
_entity_poly.pdbx_strand_id
1 'polypeptide(L)'
;MVKKWMLIGIFSVLNLACSGENGASGKDGTVNVDSLANVIRSEITGTLWDSLYAKPYIDSVYNALFNNAFSSSWMDSTREALIDSLKRGDFDSLYSKLYDSVYYDIYSQSVIKHLEASSYTVKEDIYTAFANQYPLMYKNFTGSSGTSYPVPISIRVRNTCSYYSTTSCSEKKILVKAWVDNFSDTGSVTDVVSQNSSEIFAPQIHFKPESYLDLKAPVQAQFQVRAYALENDHEILFYASSEPTTIHPVQINGWELAGVEHRWWWKAVWVTPGMDSLQNILDDLSAKLPDGTVKVYQKYSADKNIAASSKRVVKAVFEVLQSRHINYVENDGAGSLGQKINYPIEVLRSRDGLCIETTALFASILEALGMQTFIVSVPSHAFVGWRVDKNSDTLDFVETTLIGSKTSTFKYANSSAIDRYNEEVDAGTFESGESELIDIEQVRRYGIMPNDIP
;
A
#
# COMPACT_ATOMS: atom_id res chain seq x y z
N MET A 1 52.68 -7.05 23.35
CA MET A 1 53.50 -6.20 22.45
C MET A 1 52.68 -5.78 21.19
N VAL A 2 51.94 -6.69 20.56
CA VAL A 2 51.20 -6.47 19.33
C VAL A 2 50.08 -5.39 19.46
N LYS A 3 49.42 -5.34 20.60
CA LYS A 3 48.20 -4.51 20.80
C LYS A 3 48.44 -2.97 20.79
N LYS A 4 49.66 -2.50 21.03
CA LYS A 4 50.01 -1.08 21.11
C LYS A 4 50.22 -0.42 19.76
N TRP A 5 50.73 -1.12 18.79
CA TRP A 5 50.93 -0.64 17.43
C TRP A 5 49.65 -0.52 16.61
N MET A 6 48.66 -1.29 16.99
CA MET A 6 47.35 -1.25 16.42
C MET A 6 46.66 0.13 16.52
N LEU A 7 46.81 0.77 17.67
CA LEU A 7 46.27 2.12 17.89
C LEU A 7 47.03 3.18 17.07
N ILE A 8 48.33 3.07 16.88
CA ILE A 8 49.12 3.97 16.03
C ILE A 8 48.81 3.72 14.55
N GLY A 9 48.66 2.48 14.12
CA GLY A 9 48.32 2.17 12.75
C GLY A 9 46.95 2.71 12.37
N ILE A 10 45.94 2.53 13.22
CA ILE A 10 44.59 3.10 13.04
C ILE A 10 44.66 4.63 12.97
N PHE A 11 45.53 5.24 13.77
CA PHE A 11 45.72 6.69 13.81
C PHE A 11 46.37 7.26 12.55
N SER A 12 47.40 6.59 12.02
CA SER A 12 48.05 6.95 10.77
C SER A 12 47.11 6.80 9.59
N VAL A 13 46.28 5.78 9.60
CA VAL A 13 45.30 5.48 8.54
C VAL A 13 44.14 6.46 8.56
N LEU A 14 43.62 6.83 9.73
CA LEU A 14 42.57 7.84 9.86
C LEU A 14 43.08 9.24 9.49
N ASN A 15 44.29 9.59 9.82
CA ASN A 15 44.90 10.86 9.36
C ASN A 15 45.15 10.88 7.85
N LEU A 16 45.52 9.77 7.23
CA LEU A 16 45.66 9.64 5.78
C LEU A 16 44.32 9.70 5.05
N ALA A 17 43.28 9.13 5.62
CA ALA A 17 41.92 9.18 5.06
C ALA A 17 41.29 10.58 5.18
N CYS A 18 41.62 11.34 6.21
CA CYS A 18 41.06 12.67 6.47
C CYS A 18 41.88 13.85 5.89
N SER A 19 43.20 13.69 5.64
CA SER A 19 44.03 14.80 5.21
C SER A 19 44.03 15.10 3.70
N GLY A 20 43.49 14.25 2.89
CA GLY A 20 43.28 14.51 1.44
C GLY A 20 44.53 14.71 0.57
N GLU A 21 45.72 14.80 1.18
CA GLU A 21 46.90 15.25 0.44
C GLU A 21 47.90 14.16 0.03
N ASN A 22 47.89 12.96 0.62
CA ASN A 22 48.83 11.89 0.22
C ASN A 22 48.37 10.46 0.56
N GLY A 23 47.10 10.22 0.70
CA GLY A 23 46.58 8.87 0.90
C GLY A 23 46.44 8.10 -0.40
N ALA A 24 46.36 6.80 -0.30
CA ALA A 24 46.08 5.87 -1.39
C ALA A 24 44.68 6.08 -2.00
N SER A 25 44.26 7.30 -2.16
CA SER A 25 43.06 7.65 -2.92
C SER A 25 43.43 7.80 -4.37
N GLY A 26 42.88 6.94 -5.23
CA GLY A 26 42.90 7.19 -6.65
C GLY A 26 42.25 8.54 -6.98
N LYS A 27 42.41 9.02 -8.20
CA LYS A 27 41.88 10.31 -8.70
C LYS A 27 40.39 10.54 -8.43
N ASP A 28 39.68 9.54 -7.95
CA ASP A 28 38.22 9.50 -7.73
C ASP A 28 37.81 9.54 -6.25
N GLY A 29 38.74 9.73 -5.29
CA GLY A 29 38.41 9.76 -3.87
C GLY A 29 37.99 8.41 -3.27
N THR A 30 38.24 7.29 -3.95
CA THR A 30 37.94 5.94 -3.46
C THR A 30 39.03 5.42 -2.58
N VAL A 31 38.73 5.14 -1.32
CA VAL A 31 39.63 4.41 -0.42
C VAL A 31 39.64 2.95 -0.85
N ASN A 32 40.79 2.42 -1.26
CA ASN A 32 40.96 0.99 -1.51
C ASN A 32 40.98 0.25 -0.17
N VAL A 33 39.87 -0.43 0.16
CA VAL A 33 39.66 -1.12 1.44
C VAL A 33 40.72 -2.21 1.67
N ASP A 34 41.17 -2.91 0.61
CA ASP A 34 42.21 -3.94 0.71
C ASP A 34 43.58 -3.30 0.99
N SER A 35 43.88 -2.13 0.41
CA SER A 35 45.06 -1.36 0.69
C SER A 35 45.07 -0.86 2.15
N LEU A 36 43.91 -0.37 2.63
CA LEU A 36 43.72 0.05 4.02
C LEU A 36 43.87 -1.10 5.00
N ALA A 37 43.27 -2.25 4.72
CA ALA A 37 43.39 -3.46 5.53
C ALA A 37 44.84 -3.99 5.57
N ASN A 38 45.61 -3.87 4.48
CA ASN A 38 47.00 -4.28 4.41
C ASN A 38 47.94 -3.29 5.17
N VAL A 39 47.70 -1.99 5.11
CA VAL A 39 48.40 -1.00 5.89
C VAL A 39 48.15 -1.22 7.38
N ILE A 40 46.90 -1.41 7.79
CA ILE A 40 46.54 -1.75 9.17
C ILE A 40 47.24 -3.03 9.63
N ARG A 41 47.26 -4.10 8.82
CA ARG A 41 47.97 -5.34 9.14
C ARG A 41 49.49 -5.13 9.26
N SER A 42 50.09 -4.39 8.35
CA SER A 42 51.55 -4.18 8.36
C SER A 42 52.05 -3.35 9.55
N GLU A 43 51.26 -2.39 9.97
CA GLU A 43 51.61 -1.55 11.12
C GLU A 43 51.37 -2.22 12.47
N ILE A 44 50.39 -3.18 12.53
CA ILE A 44 50.12 -3.98 13.73
C ILE A 44 51.25 -4.95 14.06
N THR A 45 52.09 -5.35 13.10
CA THR A 45 53.19 -6.30 13.30
C THR A 45 54.51 -5.66 13.74
N GLY A 46 54.63 -4.33 13.84
CA GLY A 46 55.86 -3.66 14.24
C GLY A 46 55.96 -3.38 15.77
N THR A 47 57.16 -3.23 16.29
CA THR A 47 57.50 -3.18 17.72
C THR A 47 57.49 -1.80 18.33
N LEU A 48 56.55 -1.38 19.23
CA LEU A 48 56.68 -0.22 20.14
C LEU A 48 55.53 -0.11 21.17
N TRP A 49 55.45 -1.07 22.09
CA TRP A 49 54.39 -1.11 23.08
C TRP A 49 54.63 -0.32 24.38
N ASP A 50 55.87 0.05 24.71
CA ASP A 50 56.24 0.52 26.08
C ASP A 50 56.02 2.01 26.37
N SER A 51 55.85 2.86 25.36
CA SER A 51 55.66 4.32 25.55
C SER A 51 54.18 4.77 25.66
N LEU A 52 53.20 3.88 25.48
CA LEU A 52 51.80 4.22 25.32
C LEU A 52 50.95 4.23 26.59
N TYR A 53 51.53 3.89 27.75
CA TYR A 53 50.82 3.89 29.03
C TYR A 53 50.77 5.26 29.72
N ALA A 54 51.32 6.32 29.15
CA ALA A 54 51.22 7.64 29.71
C ALA A 54 49.83 8.27 29.43
N LYS A 55 49.12 8.66 30.47
CA LYS A 55 47.82 9.35 30.41
C LYS A 55 47.74 10.48 29.36
N PRO A 56 48.77 11.34 29.22
CA PRO A 56 48.80 12.41 28.21
C PRO A 56 48.71 11.89 26.75
N TYR A 57 49.23 10.71 26.49
CA TYR A 57 49.16 10.10 25.16
C TYR A 57 47.78 9.55 24.85
N ILE A 58 47.15 8.91 25.82
CA ILE A 58 45.76 8.44 25.71
C ILE A 58 44.82 9.62 25.48
N ASP A 59 44.99 10.71 26.20
CA ASP A 59 44.21 11.95 26.04
C ASP A 59 44.46 12.60 24.67
N SER A 60 45.70 12.55 24.15
CA SER A 60 46.06 13.09 22.83
C SER A 60 45.44 12.25 21.70
N VAL A 61 45.51 10.93 21.80
CA VAL A 61 44.87 9.97 20.85
C VAL A 61 43.36 10.19 20.86
N TYR A 62 42.78 10.33 22.04
CA TYR A 62 41.37 10.62 22.21
C TYR A 62 40.97 11.94 21.54
N ASN A 63 41.65 13.04 21.81
CA ASN A 63 41.32 14.34 21.25
C ASN A 63 41.50 14.40 19.73
N ALA A 64 42.50 13.72 19.19
CA ALA A 64 42.70 13.68 17.73
C ALA A 64 41.69 12.78 17.00
N LEU A 65 41.32 11.62 17.58
CA LEU A 65 40.28 10.73 17.03
C LEU A 65 38.90 11.39 17.06
N PHE A 66 38.58 12.08 18.17
CA PHE A 66 37.20 12.52 18.40
C PHE A 66 36.89 13.95 18.00
N ASN A 67 37.86 14.85 18.03
CA ASN A 67 37.58 16.25 17.69
C ASN A 67 37.69 16.56 16.20
N ASN A 68 38.39 15.75 15.40
CA ASN A 68 38.64 16.04 13.99
C ASN A 68 37.93 15.11 12.99
N ALA A 69 37.51 13.91 13.40
CA ALA A 69 37.01 12.92 12.47
C ALA A 69 35.48 12.74 12.49
N PHE A 70 34.77 13.20 13.52
CA PHE A 70 33.39 12.74 13.73
C PHE A 70 32.51 13.81 14.39
N SER A 71 31.48 14.24 13.67
CA SER A 71 30.51 15.26 14.10
C SER A 71 29.07 14.75 14.14
N SER A 72 28.74 13.62 14.76
CA SER A 72 27.36 13.18 14.89
C SER A 72 27.03 12.48 16.22
N SER A 73 25.76 12.52 16.60
CA SER A 73 25.22 11.99 17.87
C SER A 73 25.42 10.47 18.11
N TRP A 74 25.67 9.69 17.06
CA TRP A 74 26.10 8.29 17.15
C TRP A 74 27.42 8.12 17.88
N MET A 75 28.27 9.13 17.80
CA MET A 75 29.61 9.14 18.42
C MET A 75 29.54 9.23 19.92
N ASP A 76 28.51 9.85 20.50
CA ASP A 76 28.52 10.07 21.96
C ASP A 76 28.38 8.77 22.74
N SER A 77 27.51 7.85 22.29
CA SER A 77 27.34 6.53 22.92
C SER A 77 28.55 5.61 22.69
N THR A 78 29.15 5.68 21.51
CA THR A 78 30.36 4.92 21.16
C THR A 78 31.57 5.46 21.92
N ARG A 79 31.64 6.78 22.10
CA ARG A 79 32.68 7.50 22.86
C ARG A 79 32.73 7.06 24.32
N GLU A 80 31.60 7.03 25.02
CA GLU A 80 31.55 6.61 26.43
C GLU A 80 31.95 5.14 26.60
N ALA A 81 31.47 4.27 25.74
CA ALA A 81 31.83 2.86 25.73
C ALA A 81 33.33 2.64 25.46
N LEU A 82 33.92 3.47 24.60
CA LEU A 82 35.37 3.48 24.29
C LEU A 82 36.21 3.93 25.49
N ILE A 83 35.80 5.01 26.14
CA ILE A 83 36.49 5.56 27.33
C ILE A 83 36.48 4.53 28.46
N ASP A 84 35.35 3.87 28.68
CA ASP A 84 35.21 2.87 29.71
C ASP A 84 36.02 1.59 29.43
N SER A 85 36.15 1.19 28.16
CA SER A 85 37.00 0.06 27.77
C SER A 85 38.48 0.40 27.88
N LEU A 86 38.86 1.63 27.55
CA LEU A 86 40.24 2.15 27.77
C LEU A 86 40.61 2.19 29.25
N LYS A 87 39.71 2.67 30.12
CA LYS A 87 39.93 2.73 31.58
C LYS A 87 40.07 1.34 32.20
N ARG A 88 39.36 0.33 31.66
CA ARG A 88 39.42 -1.06 32.14
C ARG A 88 40.61 -1.83 31.60
N GLY A 89 41.37 -1.27 30.66
CA GLY A 89 42.46 -1.99 30.00
C GLY A 89 42.01 -3.10 29.06
N ASP A 90 40.74 -3.10 28.65
CA ASP A 90 40.15 -4.12 27.76
C ASP A 90 40.38 -3.77 26.30
N PHE A 91 41.64 -3.87 25.88
CA PHE A 91 42.07 -3.48 24.54
C PHE A 91 41.54 -4.41 23.43
N ASP A 92 41.24 -5.66 23.71
CA ASP A 92 40.70 -6.60 22.72
C ASP A 92 39.27 -6.26 22.38
N SER A 93 38.46 -5.95 23.38
CA SER A 93 37.09 -5.47 23.21
C SER A 93 37.02 -4.12 22.50
N LEU A 94 37.95 -3.22 22.85
CA LEU A 94 38.05 -1.92 22.21
C LEU A 94 38.41 -2.03 20.73
N TYR A 95 39.40 -2.87 20.42
CA TYR A 95 39.82 -3.11 19.03
C TYR A 95 38.72 -3.66 18.20
N SER A 96 38.04 -4.73 18.67
CA SER A 96 36.95 -5.35 17.94
C SER A 96 35.86 -4.31 17.64
N LYS A 97 35.42 -3.56 18.65
CA LYS A 97 34.35 -2.56 18.45
C LYS A 97 34.75 -1.42 17.50
N LEU A 98 35.99 -0.94 17.56
CA LEU A 98 36.50 0.11 16.68
C LEU A 98 36.71 -0.40 15.26
N TYR A 99 37.28 -1.58 15.12
CA TYR A 99 37.52 -2.22 13.83
C TYR A 99 36.17 -2.54 13.15
N ASP A 100 35.26 -3.18 13.85
CA ASP A 100 33.94 -3.53 13.32
C ASP A 100 33.16 -2.25 12.92
N SER A 101 33.23 -1.20 13.74
CA SER A 101 32.53 0.05 13.48
C SER A 101 33.12 0.82 12.28
N VAL A 102 34.43 1.02 12.25
CA VAL A 102 35.12 1.76 11.17
C VAL A 102 35.10 0.94 9.87
N TYR A 103 35.37 -0.35 9.96
CA TYR A 103 35.32 -1.23 8.80
C TYR A 103 33.90 -1.27 8.20
N TYR A 104 32.90 -1.42 9.06
CA TYR A 104 31.50 -1.45 8.62
C TYR A 104 31.09 -0.13 7.96
N ASP A 105 31.51 1.01 8.50
CA ASP A 105 31.16 2.33 7.97
C ASP A 105 31.81 2.57 6.58
N ILE A 106 33.13 2.30 6.45
CA ILE A 106 33.86 2.42 5.19
C ILE A 106 33.33 1.42 4.15
N TYR A 107 33.08 0.18 4.57
CA TYR A 107 32.54 -0.84 3.72
C TYR A 107 31.14 -0.49 3.23
N SER A 108 30.28 -0.04 4.15
CA SER A 108 28.92 0.40 3.82
C SER A 108 28.91 1.51 2.79
N GLN A 109 29.77 2.55 2.96
CA GLN A 109 29.90 3.63 1.99
C GLN A 109 30.34 3.11 0.61
N SER A 110 31.23 2.13 0.56
CA SER A 110 31.67 1.53 -0.70
C SER A 110 30.56 0.74 -1.40
N VAL A 111 29.68 0.08 -0.64
CA VAL A 111 28.56 -0.71 -1.16
C VAL A 111 27.50 0.18 -1.80
N ILE A 112 27.19 1.32 -1.18
CA ILE A 112 26.10 2.21 -1.61
C ILE A 112 26.56 3.33 -2.55
N LYS A 113 27.85 3.51 -2.77
CA LYS A 113 28.45 4.62 -3.54
C LYS A 113 27.80 4.84 -4.93
N HIS A 114 27.37 3.78 -5.58
CA HIS A 114 26.81 3.80 -6.93
C HIS A 114 25.29 3.62 -6.93
N LEU A 115 24.65 3.68 -5.76
CA LEU A 115 23.20 3.57 -5.64
C LEU A 115 22.57 4.95 -5.53
N GLU A 116 21.62 5.20 -6.39
CA GLU A 116 20.78 6.39 -6.38
C GLU A 116 19.32 5.95 -6.23
N ALA A 117 18.53 6.68 -5.47
CA ALA A 117 17.10 6.44 -5.38
C ALA A 117 16.34 7.76 -5.42
N SER A 118 15.11 7.69 -5.92
CA SER A 118 14.18 8.81 -5.95
C SER A 118 12.75 8.30 -5.90
N SER A 119 11.85 9.10 -5.35
CA SER A 119 10.42 8.84 -5.43
C SER A 119 9.99 8.76 -6.91
N TYR A 120 9.24 7.72 -7.28
CA TYR A 120 8.73 7.52 -8.63
C TYR A 120 7.23 7.73 -8.70
N THR A 121 6.48 7.15 -7.78
CA THR A 121 5.07 7.40 -7.57
C THR A 121 4.86 7.70 -6.10
N VAL A 122 4.14 8.78 -5.81
CA VAL A 122 3.64 9.12 -4.47
C VAL A 122 2.20 9.56 -4.65
N LYS A 123 1.27 8.89 -3.96
CA LYS A 123 -0.12 9.29 -3.97
C LYS A 123 -0.34 10.43 -2.97
N GLU A 124 -0.79 11.57 -3.47
CA GLU A 124 -1.14 12.73 -2.65
C GLU A 124 -2.38 12.45 -1.78
N ASP A 125 -3.28 11.59 -2.29
CA ASP A 125 -4.52 11.21 -1.63
C ASP A 125 -4.67 9.70 -1.54
N ILE A 126 -4.98 9.20 -0.35
CA ILE A 126 -5.31 7.80 -0.07
C ILE A 126 -6.79 7.70 0.28
N TYR A 127 -7.55 7.12 -0.62
CA TYR A 127 -8.96 6.82 -0.41
C TYR A 127 -9.09 5.48 0.29
N THR A 128 -9.40 5.50 1.57
CA THR A 128 -9.35 4.30 2.42
C THR A 128 -10.41 3.26 2.05
N ALA A 129 -11.45 3.63 1.31
CA ALA A 129 -12.36 2.66 0.68
C ALA A 129 -11.60 1.61 -0.17
N PHE A 130 -10.45 1.96 -0.73
CA PHE A 130 -9.63 1.09 -1.59
C PHE A 130 -8.26 0.76 -1.02
N ALA A 131 -7.91 1.30 0.14
CA ALA A 131 -6.53 1.28 0.64
C ALA A 131 -5.93 -0.13 0.67
N ASN A 132 -6.67 -1.12 1.10
CA ASN A 132 -6.22 -2.52 1.16
C ASN A 132 -6.45 -3.28 -0.17
N GLN A 133 -7.03 -2.65 -1.18
CA GLN A 133 -7.21 -3.21 -2.51
C GLN A 133 -6.02 -2.93 -3.43
N TYR A 134 -5.23 -1.88 -3.16
CA TYR A 134 -4.09 -1.46 -4.00
C TYR A 134 -3.12 -2.59 -4.34
N PRO A 135 -2.69 -3.47 -3.40
CA PRO A 135 -1.77 -4.55 -3.72
C PRO A 135 -2.32 -5.56 -4.74
N LEU A 136 -3.61 -5.88 -4.63
CA LEU A 136 -4.29 -6.81 -5.54
C LEU A 136 -4.52 -6.18 -6.91
N MET A 137 -4.83 -4.88 -6.94
CA MET A 137 -4.95 -4.10 -8.16
C MET A 137 -3.65 -4.15 -8.95
N TYR A 138 -2.54 -3.83 -8.30
CA TYR A 138 -1.23 -3.84 -8.94
C TYR A 138 -0.91 -5.20 -9.56
N LYS A 139 -1.21 -6.28 -8.83
CA LYS A 139 -0.96 -7.64 -9.31
C LYS A 139 -1.85 -8.05 -10.49
N ASN A 140 -3.13 -7.67 -10.47
CA ASN A 140 -4.12 -8.18 -11.40
C ASN A 140 -4.32 -7.29 -12.64
N PHE A 141 -3.92 -6.02 -12.55
CA PHE A 141 -4.15 -5.03 -13.58
C PHE A 141 -2.86 -4.42 -14.17
N THR A 142 -1.69 -4.93 -13.82
CA THR A 142 -0.45 -4.65 -14.56
C THR A 142 -0.54 -5.33 -15.93
N GLY A 143 -1.31 -4.75 -16.80
CA GLY A 143 -1.52 -5.26 -18.14
C GLY A 143 -0.39 -4.90 -19.10
N SER A 144 -0.40 -5.53 -20.26
CA SER A 144 0.51 -5.37 -21.38
C SER A 144 0.60 -3.95 -21.98
N SER A 145 -0.18 -3.00 -21.49
CA SER A 145 -0.24 -1.62 -21.99
C SER A 145 0.66 -0.63 -21.25
N GLY A 146 1.41 -1.06 -20.22
CA GLY A 146 2.30 -0.18 -19.47
C GLY A 146 1.59 0.85 -18.58
N THR A 147 0.27 0.82 -18.47
CA THR A 147 -0.49 1.60 -17.50
C THR A 147 -0.27 1.00 -16.11
N SER A 148 0.58 1.66 -15.33
CA SER A 148 0.78 1.28 -13.93
C SER A 148 -0.47 1.65 -13.13
N TYR A 149 -1.13 0.65 -12.58
CA TYR A 149 -2.20 0.86 -11.60
C TYR A 149 -1.63 1.53 -10.33
N PRO A 150 -2.44 2.29 -9.61
CA PRO A 150 -1.95 3.17 -8.59
C PRO A 150 -1.45 2.40 -7.38
N VAL A 151 -0.17 2.07 -7.36
CA VAL A 151 0.48 1.77 -6.09
C VAL A 151 0.56 3.06 -5.28
N PRO A 152 0.31 3.03 -3.96
CA PRO A 152 0.35 4.23 -3.13
C PRO A 152 1.71 4.93 -3.18
N ILE A 153 2.78 4.14 -3.21
CA ILE A 153 4.15 4.63 -3.27
C ILE A 153 5.05 3.66 -4.02
N SER A 154 5.94 4.20 -4.82
CA SER A 154 7.06 3.47 -5.41
C SER A 154 8.29 4.36 -5.54
N ILE A 155 9.45 3.75 -5.53
CA ILE A 155 10.72 4.44 -5.78
C ILE A 155 11.46 3.80 -6.94
N ARG A 156 12.22 4.62 -7.65
CA ARG A 156 13.20 4.13 -8.64
C ARG A 156 14.55 4.07 -7.98
N VAL A 157 15.17 2.90 -8.04
CA VAL A 157 16.57 2.69 -7.63
C VAL A 157 17.41 2.47 -8.87
N ARG A 158 18.53 3.17 -8.96
CA ARG A 158 19.50 3.08 -10.03
C ARG A 158 20.84 2.64 -9.49
N ASN A 159 21.45 1.68 -10.16
CA ASN A 159 22.84 1.31 -9.96
C ASN A 159 23.68 1.93 -11.09
N THR A 160 24.42 3.01 -10.78
CA THR A 160 25.22 3.78 -11.72
C THR A 160 26.58 3.13 -12.02
N CYS A 161 26.80 1.94 -11.49
CA CYS A 161 28.01 1.18 -11.68
C CYS A 161 28.29 0.83 -13.12
N SER A 162 29.44 1.27 -13.67
CA SER A 162 29.83 0.99 -15.06
C SER A 162 30.37 -0.43 -15.20
N TYR A 163 29.98 -1.12 -16.28
CA TYR A 163 30.53 -2.43 -16.67
C TYR A 163 32.06 -2.44 -16.86
N TYR A 164 32.67 -1.27 -17.07
CA TYR A 164 34.11 -1.12 -17.28
C TYR A 164 34.88 -0.83 -15.99
N SER A 165 34.20 -0.78 -14.86
CA SER A 165 34.84 -0.58 -13.57
C SER A 165 35.53 -1.86 -13.12
N THR A 166 36.83 -1.79 -12.88
CA THR A 166 37.66 -2.95 -12.46
C THR A 166 37.55 -3.28 -10.98
N THR A 167 36.75 -2.52 -10.21
CA THR A 167 36.66 -2.67 -8.74
C THR A 167 35.21 -2.87 -8.32
N SER A 168 34.94 -3.98 -7.63
CA SER A 168 33.77 -4.33 -6.75
C SER A 168 32.37 -3.82 -7.15
N CYS A 169 32.19 -3.42 -8.37
CA CYS A 169 30.97 -2.92 -8.95
C CYS A 169 30.16 -4.13 -9.45
N SER A 170 29.12 -4.49 -8.75
CA SER A 170 28.27 -5.66 -9.07
C SER A 170 26.80 -5.25 -9.05
N GLU A 171 25.95 -6.17 -9.48
CA GLU A 171 24.53 -6.08 -9.15
C GLU A 171 24.35 -5.95 -7.65
N LYS A 172 23.28 -5.28 -7.23
CA LYS A 172 22.97 -5.04 -5.82
C LYS A 172 21.58 -5.56 -5.50
N LYS A 173 21.48 -6.34 -4.43
CA LYS A 173 20.21 -6.73 -3.85
C LYS A 173 19.69 -5.60 -2.98
N ILE A 174 18.52 -5.08 -3.29
CA ILE A 174 17.94 -3.90 -2.66
C ILE A 174 16.67 -4.31 -1.92
N LEU A 175 16.52 -3.82 -0.69
CA LEU A 175 15.30 -3.90 0.10
C LEU A 175 14.72 -2.50 0.24
N VAL A 176 13.47 -2.34 -0.16
CA VAL A 176 12.73 -1.11 0.06
C VAL A 176 11.61 -1.36 1.05
N LYS A 177 11.52 -0.50 2.07
CA LYS A 177 10.48 -0.50 3.08
C LYS A 177 9.70 0.81 2.98
N ALA A 178 8.36 0.74 3.09
CA ALA A 178 7.52 1.93 3.15
C ALA A 178 6.32 1.71 4.08
N TRP A 179 5.86 2.79 4.70
CA TRP A 179 4.69 2.81 5.56
C TRP A 179 4.10 4.22 5.63
N VAL A 180 2.88 4.33 6.12
CA VAL A 180 2.25 5.60 6.48
C VAL A 180 2.16 5.67 7.99
N ASP A 181 2.75 6.72 8.58
CA ASP A 181 2.78 6.89 10.02
C ASP A 181 1.37 6.82 10.61
N ASN A 182 1.18 5.97 11.63
CA ASN A 182 -0.08 5.68 12.32
C ASN A 182 -1.18 4.99 11.51
N PHE A 183 -1.06 4.86 10.18
CA PHE A 183 -2.13 4.35 9.32
C PHE A 183 -1.85 2.99 8.69
N SER A 184 -0.60 2.56 8.63
CA SER A 184 -0.27 1.29 7.98
C SER A 184 0.78 0.48 8.71
N ASP A 185 0.86 -0.80 8.35
CA ASP A 185 2.04 -1.61 8.60
C ASP A 185 3.16 -1.26 7.63
N THR A 186 4.37 -1.71 7.92
CA THR A 186 5.50 -1.56 7.02
C THR A 186 5.41 -2.58 5.89
N GLY A 187 5.20 -2.10 4.67
CA GLY A 187 5.35 -2.90 3.46
C GLY A 187 6.82 -3.00 3.05
N SER A 188 7.20 -4.10 2.41
CA SER A 188 8.55 -4.28 1.91
C SER A 188 8.57 -5.02 0.58
N VAL A 189 9.60 -4.73 -0.22
CA VAL A 189 9.90 -5.42 -1.48
C VAL A 189 11.41 -5.56 -1.62
N THR A 190 11.86 -6.69 -2.14
CA THR A 190 13.28 -6.96 -2.38
C THR A 190 13.47 -7.41 -3.82
N ASP A 191 14.42 -6.80 -4.50
CA ASP A 191 14.82 -7.17 -5.86
C ASP A 191 16.28 -6.84 -6.11
N VAL A 192 16.80 -7.25 -7.27
CA VAL A 192 18.18 -7.03 -7.70
C VAL A 192 18.25 -5.93 -8.75
N VAL A 193 19.13 -4.95 -8.53
CA VAL A 193 19.44 -3.89 -9.51
C VAL A 193 20.76 -4.20 -10.17
N SER A 194 20.71 -4.57 -11.44
CA SER A 194 21.90 -4.88 -12.23
C SER A 194 22.78 -3.66 -12.44
N GLN A 195 24.05 -3.89 -12.84
CA GLN A 195 24.96 -2.81 -13.19
C GLN A 195 24.39 -1.93 -14.29
N ASN A 196 24.56 -0.62 -14.16
CA ASN A 196 24.10 0.39 -15.10
C ASN A 196 22.61 0.27 -15.49
N SER A 197 21.79 -0.20 -14.56
CA SER A 197 20.34 -0.32 -14.73
C SER A 197 19.56 0.42 -13.66
N SER A 198 18.24 0.45 -13.82
CA SER A 198 17.33 0.97 -12.81
C SER A 198 16.09 0.10 -12.73
N GLU A 199 15.58 -0.09 -11.50
CA GLU A 199 14.38 -0.86 -11.21
C GLU A 199 13.40 -0.04 -10.37
N ILE A 200 12.11 -0.34 -10.49
CA ILE A 200 11.05 0.30 -9.71
C ILE A 200 10.61 -0.65 -8.60
N PHE A 201 10.67 -0.16 -7.38
CA PHE A 201 10.28 -0.88 -6.18
C PHE A 201 8.94 -0.32 -5.68
N ALA A 202 7.94 -1.18 -5.57
CA ALA A 202 6.60 -0.85 -5.08
C ALA A 202 6.26 -1.69 -3.85
N PRO A 203 6.63 -1.26 -2.63
CA PRO A 203 6.30 -1.97 -1.40
C PRO A 203 4.78 -2.10 -1.24
N GLN A 204 4.32 -3.29 -0.87
CA GLN A 204 2.91 -3.52 -0.57
C GLN A 204 2.61 -3.05 0.85
N ILE A 205 1.85 -1.97 0.98
CA ILE A 205 1.45 -1.37 2.25
C ILE A 205 0.06 -1.85 2.61
N HIS A 206 -0.13 -2.33 3.84
CA HIS A 206 -1.42 -2.68 4.40
C HIS A 206 -1.87 -1.62 5.39
N PHE A 207 -2.98 -0.97 5.07
CA PHE A 207 -3.59 0.03 5.94
C PHE A 207 -4.37 -0.64 7.06
N LYS A 208 -4.31 -0.06 8.26
CA LYS A 208 -4.94 -0.57 9.48
C LYS A 208 -6.38 -0.07 9.56
N PRO A 209 -7.40 -0.93 9.45
CA PRO A 209 -8.80 -0.51 9.49
C PRO A 209 -9.13 0.34 10.71
N GLU A 210 -8.64 -0.04 11.88
CA GLU A 210 -8.84 0.68 13.14
C GLU A 210 -8.31 2.12 13.13
N SER A 211 -7.41 2.46 12.21
CA SER A 211 -6.85 3.81 12.10
C SER A 211 -7.69 4.75 11.24
N TYR A 212 -8.55 4.25 10.36
CA TYR A 212 -9.28 5.06 9.40
C TYR A 212 -10.80 4.87 9.36
N LEU A 213 -11.35 3.77 9.90
CA LEU A 213 -12.80 3.50 9.83
C LEU A 213 -13.65 4.60 10.51
N ASP A 214 -13.13 5.19 11.56
CA ASP A 214 -13.80 6.25 12.30
C ASP A 214 -13.52 7.67 11.80
N LEU A 215 -12.73 7.84 10.75
CA LEU A 215 -12.43 9.15 10.19
C LEU A 215 -13.71 9.80 9.66
N LYS A 216 -13.95 11.06 10.07
CA LYS A 216 -15.08 11.90 9.60
C LYS A 216 -14.64 12.99 8.64
N ALA A 217 -13.33 13.25 8.56
CA ALA A 217 -12.71 14.25 7.69
C ALA A 217 -11.35 13.78 7.23
N PRO A 218 -10.81 14.31 6.12
CA PRO A 218 -9.46 14.01 5.68
C PRO A 218 -8.40 14.37 6.72
N VAL A 219 -7.36 13.56 6.85
CA VAL A 219 -6.24 13.73 7.79
C VAL A 219 -4.93 13.74 7.02
N GLN A 220 -4.06 14.70 7.34
CA GLN A 220 -2.70 14.76 6.78
C GLN A 220 -1.83 13.68 7.42
N ALA A 221 -1.07 12.98 6.60
CA ALA A 221 -0.16 11.92 6.99
C ALA A 221 1.14 11.98 6.18
N GLN A 222 2.09 11.11 6.48
CA GLN A 222 3.37 11.03 5.78
C GLN A 222 3.66 9.59 5.37
N PHE A 223 3.98 9.37 4.11
CA PHE A 223 4.70 8.18 3.70
C PHE A 223 6.13 8.25 4.19
N GLN A 224 6.59 7.23 4.83
CA GLN A 224 8.00 7.00 5.13
C GLN A 224 8.56 5.97 4.17
N VAL A 225 9.70 6.25 3.59
CA VAL A 225 10.40 5.34 2.67
C VAL A 225 11.84 5.17 3.11
N ARG A 226 12.30 3.92 3.10
CA ARG A 226 13.70 3.56 3.37
C ARG A 226 14.15 2.57 2.30
N ALA A 227 15.33 2.80 1.72
CA ALA A 227 15.96 1.83 0.83
C ALA A 227 17.33 1.42 1.36
N TYR A 228 17.56 0.10 1.35
CA TYR A 228 18.74 -0.54 1.88
C TYR A 228 19.39 -1.39 0.80
N ALA A 229 20.71 -1.36 0.72
CA ALA A 229 21.48 -2.40 0.06
C ALA A 229 21.63 -3.57 1.04
N LEU A 230 21.36 -4.79 0.56
CA LEU A 230 21.53 -6.02 1.34
C LEU A 230 22.90 -6.62 1.02
N GLU A 231 23.77 -6.68 2.02
CA GLU A 231 25.11 -7.19 1.88
C GLU A 231 25.49 -8.00 3.13
N ASN A 232 25.87 -9.26 2.98
CA ASN A 232 26.26 -10.17 4.08
C ASN A 232 25.29 -10.13 5.28
N ASP A 233 23.99 -10.26 5.01
CA ASP A 233 22.89 -10.20 5.98
C ASP A 233 22.72 -8.85 6.73
N HIS A 234 23.37 -7.78 6.27
CA HIS A 234 23.21 -6.43 6.79
C HIS A 234 22.39 -5.56 5.86
N GLU A 235 21.54 -4.71 6.47
CA GLU A 235 20.77 -3.68 5.79
C GLU A 235 21.56 -2.36 5.83
N ILE A 236 22.09 -1.92 4.70
CA ILE A 236 22.86 -0.66 4.58
C ILE A 236 21.94 0.40 3.98
N LEU A 237 21.49 1.34 4.80
CA LEU A 237 20.62 2.43 4.39
C LEU A 237 21.34 3.36 3.41
N PHE A 238 20.74 3.63 2.24
CA PHE A 238 21.26 4.61 1.27
C PHE A 238 20.23 5.65 0.83
N TYR A 239 18.95 5.44 1.14
CA TYR A 239 17.90 6.39 0.82
C TYR A 239 16.84 6.45 1.91
N ALA A 240 16.40 7.66 2.24
CA ALA A 240 15.30 7.90 3.15
C ALA A 240 14.54 9.14 2.68
N SER A 241 13.21 9.04 2.59
CA SER A 241 12.34 10.18 2.33
C SER A 241 11.08 10.12 3.18
N SER A 242 10.45 11.28 3.31
CA SER A 242 9.14 11.46 3.93
C SER A 242 8.30 12.30 2.98
N GLU A 243 7.20 11.73 2.47
CA GLU A 243 6.37 12.35 1.45
C GLU A 243 4.96 12.59 2.01
N PRO A 244 4.39 13.80 1.84
CA PRO A 244 3.06 14.09 2.36
C PRO A 244 1.99 13.32 1.61
N THR A 245 0.92 12.95 2.32
CA THR A 245 -0.29 12.37 1.76
C THR A 245 -1.51 12.74 2.60
N THR A 246 -2.69 12.66 2.04
CA THR A 246 -3.96 12.89 2.72
C THR A 246 -4.74 11.57 2.82
N ILE A 247 -5.12 11.18 4.02
CA ILE A 247 -5.95 10.00 4.25
C ILE A 247 -7.41 10.43 4.29
N HIS A 248 -8.22 9.92 3.36
CA HIS A 248 -9.64 10.22 3.26
C HIS A 248 -10.49 9.17 3.98
N PRO A 249 -11.66 9.57 4.54
CA PRO A 249 -12.64 8.65 5.10
C PRO A 249 -13.10 7.58 4.10
N VAL A 250 -13.51 6.42 4.60
CA VAL A 250 -13.96 5.27 3.78
C VAL A 250 -15.20 5.55 2.93
N GLN A 251 -15.96 6.58 3.27
CA GLN A 251 -17.13 7.00 2.48
C GLN A 251 -16.76 7.81 1.22
N ILE A 252 -15.51 8.23 1.05
CA ILE A 252 -15.13 9.07 -0.08
C ILE A 252 -14.70 8.21 -1.28
N ASN A 253 -15.48 8.33 -2.36
CA ASN A 253 -15.13 7.80 -3.68
C ASN A 253 -14.37 8.87 -4.46
N GLY A 254 -13.04 8.75 -4.48
CA GLY A 254 -12.17 9.74 -5.12
C GLY A 254 -12.24 9.69 -6.65
N TRP A 255 -12.06 10.85 -7.27
CA TRP A 255 -12.02 10.99 -8.73
C TRP A 255 -10.71 10.53 -9.37
N GLU A 256 -9.68 10.20 -8.58
CA GLU A 256 -8.35 9.81 -9.08
C GLU A 256 -8.33 8.55 -9.95
N LEU A 257 -9.40 7.77 -9.92
CA LEU A 257 -9.55 6.60 -10.78
C LEU A 257 -9.98 6.94 -12.21
N ALA A 258 -10.16 8.23 -12.51
CA ALA A 258 -10.43 8.68 -13.88
C ALA A 258 -9.27 8.30 -14.80
N GLY A 259 -9.59 7.62 -15.92
CA GLY A 259 -8.60 7.12 -16.87
C GLY A 259 -8.02 5.74 -16.57
N VAL A 260 -8.39 5.12 -15.44
CA VAL A 260 -8.09 3.71 -15.16
C VAL A 260 -9.13 2.83 -15.87
N GLU A 261 -8.68 1.77 -16.54
CA GLU A 261 -9.57 0.76 -17.12
C GLU A 261 -10.43 0.15 -16.00
N HIS A 262 -11.70 -0.10 -16.26
CA HIS A 262 -12.65 -0.61 -15.27
C HIS A 262 -12.78 0.26 -14.00
N ARG A 263 -12.60 1.58 -14.12
CA ARG A 263 -12.69 2.54 -13.01
C ARG A 263 -13.98 2.43 -12.18
N TRP A 264 -15.07 1.96 -12.78
CA TRP A 264 -16.36 1.82 -12.13
C TRP A 264 -16.47 0.59 -11.22
N TRP A 265 -15.61 -0.40 -11.39
CA TRP A 265 -15.57 -1.62 -10.57
C TRP A 265 -15.39 -1.34 -9.08
N TRP A 266 -14.77 -0.20 -8.77
CA TRP A 266 -14.57 0.25 -7.38
C TRP A 266 -15.88 0.47 -6.63
N LYS A 267 -16.97 0.76 -7.30
CA LYS A 267 -18.30 0.87 -6.68
C LYS A 267 -18.69 -0.41 -5.94
N ALA A 268 -18.13 -1.56 -6.30
CA ALA A 268 -18.38 -2.81 -5.64
C ALA A 268 -17.82 -2.92 -4.21
N VAL A 269 -16.90 -2.03 -3.77
CA VAL A 269 -16.40 -2.03 -2.38
C VAL A 269 -17.50 -1.64 -1.38
N TRP A 270 -18.50 -0.86 -1.84
CA TRP A 270 -19.66 -0.49 -1.02
C TRP A 270 -20.73 -1.59 -0.94
N VAL A 271 -20.63 -2.65 -1.73
CA VAL A 271 -21.51 -3.80 -1.62
C VAL A 271 -20.97 -4.73 -0.53
N THR A 272 -21.66 -4.78 0.62
CA THR A 272 -21.18 -5.43 1.86
C THR A 272 -22.16 -6.55 2.31
N PRO A 273 -22.14 -7.74 1.65
CA PRO A 273 -23.09 -8.81 1.92
C PRO A 273 -22.92 -9.47 3.29
N GLY A 274 -21.77 -9.29 3.93
CA GLY A 274 -21.42 -9.90 5.22
C GLY A 274 -21.81 -9.08 6.46
N MET A 275 -22.43 -7.90 6.30
CA MET A 275 -22.75 -7.08 7.47
C MET A 275 -23.88 -7.69 8.32
N ASP A 276 -23.72 -7.69 9.65
CA ASP A 276 -24.67 -8.28 10.62
C ASP A 276 -26.08 -7.70 10.53
N SER A 277 -26.21 -6.41 10.17
CA SER A 277 -27.51 -5.75 10.04
C SER A 277 -28.39 -6.30 8.91
N LEU A 278 -27.84 -7.04 7.95
CA LEU A 278 -28.61 -7.72 6.91
C LEU A 278 -29.40 -8.89 7.47
N GLN A 279 -29.02 -9.51 8.60
CA GLN A 279 -29.77 -10.66 9.14
C GLN A 279 -31.24 -10.33 9.39
N ASN A 280 -31.54 -9.17 9.94
CA ASN A 280 -32.93 -8.72 10.15
C ASN A 280 -33.70 -8.53 8.84
N ILE A 281 -33.02 -8.19 7.76
CA ILE A 281 -33.63 -8.08 6.43
C ILE A 281 -33.90 -9.47 5.85
N LEU A 282 -32.96 -10.40 6.01
CA LEU A 282 -33.10 -11.78 5.56
C LEU A 282 -34.23 -12.50 6.30
N ASP A 283 -34.43 -12.22 7.58
CA ASP A 283 -35.54 -12.75 8.38
C ASP A 283 -36.89 -12.19 7.89
N ASP A 284 -37.00 -10.90 7.62
CA ASP A 284 -38.19 -10.27 7.03
C ASP A 284 -38.50 -10.84 5.63
N LEU A 285 -37.46 -11.10 4.82
CA LEU A 285 -37.58 -11.72 3.51
C LEU A 285 -38.11 -13.16 3.63
N SER A 286 -37.55 -13.93 4.53
CA SER A 286 -37.99 -15.29 4.82
C SER A 286 -39.49 -15.34 5.18
N ALA A 287 -39.92 -14.39 6.01
CA ALA A 287 -41.34 -14.30 6.38
C ALA A 287 -42.26 -13.90 5.22
N LYS A 288 -41.78 -13.19 4.21
CA LYS A 288 -42.56 -12.78 3.02
C LYS A 288 -42.60 -13.83 1.90
N LEU A 289 -41.63 -14.71 1.87
CA LEU A 289 -41.55 -15.74 0.82
C LEU A 289 -42.40 -16.97 1.19
N PRO A 290 -43.18 -17.53 0.24
CA PRO A 290 -44.16 -18.60 0.51
C PRO A 290 -43.59 -19.82 1.23
N ASP A 291 -42.33 -20.17 0.94
CA ASP A 291 -41.67 -21.36 1.46
C ASP A 291 -40.67 -21.03 2.59
N GLY A 292 -40.64 -19.78 3.07
CA GLY A 292 -39.65 -19.33 4.01
C GLY A 292 -38.20 -19.45 3.49
N THR A 293 -38.03 -19.75 2.20
CA THR A 293 -36.71 -20.01 1.63
C THR A 293 -36.21 -18.80 0.85
N VAL A 294 -35.05 -18.32 1.25
CA VAL A 294 -34.30 -17.25 0.58
C VAL A 294 -33.30 -17.79 -0.48
N LYS A 295 -33.29 -19.11 -0.72
CA LYS A 295 -32.34 -19.74 -1.66
C LYS A 295 -32.87 -19.66 -3.09
N VAL A 296 -32.21 -18.86 -3.94
CA VAL A 296 -32.71 -18.43 -5.23
C VAL A 296 -32.41 -19.43 -6.38
N TYR A 297 -31.20 -19.94 -6.46
CA TYR A 297 -30.73 -20.76 -7.58
C TYR A 297 -30.75 -22.28 -7.30
N GLN A 298 -31.48 -22.76 -6.30
CA GLN A 298 -31.51 -24.18 -5.98
C GLN A 298 -32.67 -24.87 -6.72
N LYS A 299 -32.37 -26.08 -7.23
CA LYS A 299 -33.33 -26.95 -7.95
C LYS A 299 -34.61 -27.36 -7.16
N TYR A 300 -34.70 -26.96 -5.89
CA TYR A 300 -35.77 -27.35 -4.97
C TYR A 300 -36.79 -26.24 -4.70
N SER A 301 -36.76 -25.13 -5.45
CA SER A 301 -37.86 -24.18 -5.34
C SER A 301 -39.12 -24.85 -5.93
N ALA A 302 -40.27 -24.67 -5.29
CA ALA A 302 -41.55 -25.15 -5.77
C ALA A 302 -41.90 -24.66 -7.19
N ASP A 303 -41.21 -23.59 -7.61
CA ASP A 303 -41.26 -23.11 -8.99
C ASP A 303 -40.21 -23.84 -9.82
N LYS A 304 -40.66 -24.61 -10.79
CA LYS A 304 -39.81 -25.24 -11.79
C LYS A 304 -39.11 -24.19 -12.71
N ASN A 305 -39.39 -22.91 -12.53
CA ASN A 305 -38.88 -21.79 -13.31
C ASN A 305 -37.99 -20.92 -12.41
N ILE A 306 -36.68 -21.07 -12.56
CA ILE A 306 -35.67 -20.34 -11.77
C ILE A 306 -35.79 -18.84 -12.00
N ALA A 307 -36.06 -18.38 -13.24
CA ALA A 307 -36.20 -16.95 -13.55
C ALA A 307 -37.38 -16.31 -12.81
N ALA A 308 -38.54 -17.01 -12.75
CA ALA A 308 -39.67 -16.53 -11.97
C ALA A 308 -39.38 -16.52 -10.46
N SER A 309 -38.63 -17.51 -9.97
CA SER A 309 -38.21 -17.59 -8.58
C SER A 309 -37.25 -16.43 -8.21
N SER A 310 -36.23 -16.16 -9.04
CA SER A 310 -35.31 -15.06 -8.81
C SER A 310 -36.02 -13.70 -8.80
N LYS A 311 -36.88 -13.46 -9.77
CA LYS A 311 -37.70 -12.24 -9.85
C LYS A 311 -38.63 -12.05 -8.64
N ARG A 312 -39.20 -13.13 -8.11
CA ARG A 312 -40.02 -13.10 -6.89
C ARG A 312 -39.20 -12.70 -5.66
N VAL A 313 -37.98 -13.23 -5.54
CA VAL A 313 -37.07 -12.84 -4.42
C VAL A 313 -36.68 -11.37 -4.54
N VAL A 314 -36.27 -10.91 -5.71
CA VAL A 314 -35.95 -9.49 -5.95
C VAL A 314 -37.12 -8.57 -5.63
N LYS A 315 -38.34 -8.98 -6.02
CA LYS A 315 -39.57 -8.26 -5.64
C LYS A 315 -39.77 -8.22 -4.13
N ALA A 316 -39.54 -9.33 -3.42
CA ALA A 316 -39.63 -9.34 -1.95
C ALA A 316 -38.59 -8.41 -1.29
N VAL A 317 -37.35 -8.36 -1.81
CA VAL A 317 -36.33 -7.42 -1.36
C VAL A 317 -36.80 -5.98 -1.54
N PHE A 318 -37.32 -5.63 -2.72
CA PHE A 318 -37.88 -4.32 -3.00
C PHE A 318 -38.97 -3.92 -1.97
N GLU A 319 -39.94 -4.81 -1.72
CA GLU A 319 -41.04 -4.59 -0.82
C GLU A 319 -40.60 -4.51 0.67
N VAL A 320 -39.57 -5.29 1.08
CA VAL A 320 -39.00 -5.21 2.43
C VAL A 320 -38.30 -3.86 2.62
N LEU A 321 -37.48 -3.44 1.68
CA LEU A 321 -36.80 -2.14 1.76
C LEU A 321 -37.78 -0.98 1.73
N GLN A 322 -38.80 -1.06 0.86
CA GLN A 322 -39.88 -0.07 0.82
C GLN A 322 -40.61 0.03 2.19
N SER A 323 -40.89 -1.09 2.85
CA SER A 323 -41.53 -1.11 4.17
C SER A 323 -40.66 -0.50 5.28
N ARG A 324 -39.34 -0.42 5.07
CA ARG A 324 -38.40 0.21 5.99
C ARG A 324 -38.27 1.71 5.78
N HIS A 325 -39.02 2.28 4.81
CA HIS A 325 -39.10 3.71 4.53
C HIS A 325 -37.72 4.32 4.21
N ILE A 326 -36.94 3.66 3.35
CA ILE A 326 -35.68 4.20 2.87
C ILE A 326 -36.02 5.20 1.76
N ASN A 327 -35.71 6.46 1.96
CA ASN A 327 -36.00 7.52 1.00
C ASN A 327 -34.84 7.69 0.02
N TYR A 328 -35.16 7.98 -1.23
CA TYR A 328 -34.18 8.52 -2.15
C TYR A 328 -33.96 10.01 -1.87
N VAL A 329 -32.71 10.42 -1.78
CA VAL A 329 -32.30 11.82 -1.63
C VAL A 329 -31.37 12.18 -2.78
N GLU A 330 -31.66 13.27 -3.46
CA GLU A 330 -30.72 13.92 -4.35
C GLU A 330 -29.79 14.78 -3.48
N ASN A 331 -28.49 14.55 -3.61
CA ASN A 331 -27.50 15.39 -2.96
C ASN A 331 -26.48 15.85 -4.00
N ASP A 332 -26.35 17.17 -4.15
CA ASP A 332 -25.35 17.81 -5.00
C ASP A 332 -23.92 17.70 -4.42
N GLY A 333 -23.74 16.90 -3.39
CA GLY A 333 -22.55 16.81 -2.55
C GLY A 333 -21.35 16.08 -3.14
N ALA A 334 -21.16 16.09 -4.45
CA ALA A 334 -19.87 15.81 -5.05
C ALA A 334 -18.95 17.01 -4.79
N GLY A 335 -18.24 16.97 -3.67
CA GLY A 335 -17.20 17.96 -3.38
C GLY A 335 -16.01 17.80 -4.33
N SER A 336 -15.09 18.76 -4.31
CA SER A 336 -13.86 18.72 -5.12
C SER A 336 -13.01 17.47 -4.91
N LEU A 337 -13.19 16.78 -3.78
CA LEU A 337 -12.42 15.59 -3.36
C LEU A 337 -13.04 14.25 -3.80
N GLY A 338 -14.26 14.27 -4.36
CA GLY A 338 -14.97 13.06 -4.75
C GLY A 338 -16.40 13.02 -4.22
N GLN A 339 -17.11 11.94 -4.55
CA GLN A 339 -18.47 11.70 -4.08
C GLN A 339 -18.45 11.00 -2.72
N LYS A 340 -19.19 11.52 -1.73
CA LYS A 340 -19.46 10.76 -0.51
C LYS A 340 -20.48 9.68 -0.82
N ILE A 341 -20.17 8.42 -0.46
CA ILE A 341 -21.05 7.25 -0.59
C ILE A 341 -21.15 6.58 0.78
N ASN A 342 -22.35 6.58 1.34
CA ASN A 342 -22.63 5.89 2.59
C ASN A 342 -22.70 4.36 2.36
N TYR A 343 -22.21 3.59 3.33
CA TYR A 343 -22.34 2.14 3.31
C TYR A 343 -23.78 1.68 3.57
N PRO A 344 -24.16 0.48 3.15
CA PRO A 344 -25.51 -0.08 3.36
C PRO A 344 -26.00 0.02 4.80
N ILE A 345 -25.12 -0.18 5.80
CA ILE A 345 -25.49 -0.02 7.21
C ILE A 345 -25.85 1.43 7.57
N GLU A 346 -25.17 2.40 6.98
CA GLU A 346 -25.45 3.82 7.19
C GLU A 346 -26.78 4.20 6.55
N VAL A 347 -27.06 3.71 5.34
CA VAL A 347 -28.36 3.87 4.65
C VAL A 347 -29.50 3.27 5.47
N LEU A 348 -29.32 2.10 6.03
CA LEU A 348 -30.33 1.46 6.90
C LEU A 348 -30.58 2.25 8.19
N ARG A 349 -29.55 2.88 8.76
CA ARG A 349 -29.64 3.71 9.98
C ARG A 349 -30.29 5.05 9.72
N SER A 350 -29.85 5.75 8.65
CA SER A 350 -30.39 7.07 8.28
C SER A 350 -31.76 6.99 7.61
N ARG A 351 -32.05 5.89 6.93
CA ARG A 351 -33.19 5.67 6.03
C ARG A 351 -33.21 6.61 4.83
N ASP A 352 -32.07 7.12 4.45
CA ASP A 352 -31.87 7.99 3.30
C ASP A 352 -30.68 7.48 2.49
N GLY A 353 -30.76 7.58 1.15
CA GLY A 353 -29.66 7.16 0.28
C GLY A 353 -29.73 7.75 -1.11
N LEU A 354 -28.56 7.97 -1.70
CA LEU A 354 -28.36 8.30 -3.12
C LEU A 354 -28.65 7.07 -4.00
N CYS A 355 -28.74 7.27 -5.32
CA CYS A 355 -28.92 6.18 -6.26
C CYS A 355 -27.87 5.04 -6.09
N ILE A 356 -26.58 5.40 -5.99
CA ILE A 356 -25.51 4.42 -5.79
C ILE A 356 -25.56 3.76 -4.40
N GLU A 357 -26.00 4.47 -3.36
CA GLU A 357 -26.10 3.96 -2.00
C GLU A 357 -27.25 2.95 -1.86
N THR A 358 -28.42 3.28 -2.42
CA THR A 358 -29.57 2.35 -2.46
C THR A 358 -29.27 1.14 -3.36
N THR A 359 -28.51 1.35 -4.45
CA THR A 359 -28.00 0.28 -5.32
C THR A 359 -27.06 -0.64 -4.55
N ALA A 360 -26.08 -0.10 -3.81
CA ALA A 360 -25.14 -0.88 -3.00
C ALA A 360 -25.86 -1.68 -1.90
N LEU A 361 -26.83 -1.08 -1.22
CA LEU A 361 -27.65 -1.78 -0.22
C LEU A 361 -28.42 -2.93 -0.84
N PHE A 362 -29.12 -2.68 -1.96
CA PHE A 362 -29.90 -3.70 -2.65
C PHE A 362 -29.00 -4.84 -3.14
N ALA A 363 -27.88 -4.51 -3.79
CA ALA A 363 -26.89 -5.45 -4.28
C ALA A 363 -26.29 -6.30 -3.13
N SER A 364 -26.03 -5.69 -1.95
CA SER A 364 -25.54 -6.42 -0.76
C SER A 364 -26.51 -7.52 -0.33
N ILE A 365 -27.80 -7.23 -0.34
CA ILE A 365 -28.82 -8.21 0.00
C ILE A 365 -28.84 -9.34 -1.03
N LEU A 366 -28.82 -9.02 -2.32
CA LEU A 366 -28.84 -10.04 -3.38
C LEU A 366 -27.57 -10.90 -3.37
N GLU A 367 -26.39 -10.30 -3.14
CA GLU A 367 -25.12 -11.04 -3.01
C GLU A 367 -25.16 -11.97 -1.77
N ALA A 368 -25.69 -11.51 -0.63
CA ALA A 368 -25.89 -12.33 0.57
C ALA A 368 -26.82 -13.53 0.32
N LEU A 369 -27.79 -13.39 -0.58
CA LEU A 369 -28.68 -14.47 -1.03
C LEU A 369 -28.01 -15.41 -2.05
N GLY A 370 -26.74 -15.17 -2.43
CA GLY A 370 -26.02 -15.95 -3.42
C GLY A 370 -26.46 -15.70 -4.87
N MET A 371 -27.09 -14.56 -5.13
CA MET A 371 -27.46 -14.14 -6.48
C MET A 371 -26.27 -13.49 -7.20
N GLN A 372 -26.08 -13.79 -8.48
CA GLN A 372 -25.15 -13.05 -9.31
C GLN A 372 -25.75 -11.68 -9.62
N THR A 373 -25.12 -10.66 -9.06
CA THR A 373 -25.65 -9.30 -8.99
C THR A 373 -24.73 -8.33 -9.73
N PHE A 374 -25.33 -7.31 -10.30
CA PHE A 374 -24.65 -6.28 -11.08
C PHE A 374 -25.00 -4.89 -10.54
N ILE A 375 -24.02 -4.00 -10.53
CA ILE A 375 -24.26 -2.56 -10.48
C ILE A 375 -24.33 -2.09 -11.94
N VAL A 376 -25.43 -1.49 -12.34
CA VAL A 376 -25.52 -0.78 -13.61
C VAL A 376 -25.19 0.67 -13.35
N SER A 377 -24.02 1.11 -13.80
CA SER A 377 -23.56 2.49 -13.68
C SER A 377 -23.76 3.18 -15.00
N VAL A 378 -24.59 4.21 -15.04
CA VAL A 378 -24.88 5.01 -16.22
C VAL A 378 -24.60 6.50 -15.92
N PRO A 379 -24.57 7.40 -16.91
CA PRO A 379 -24.36 8.82 -16.65
C PRO A 379 -25.33 9.36 -15.59
N SER A 380 -24.76 9.90 -14.51
CA SER A 380 -25.47 10.49 -13.36
C SER A 380 -26.37 9.57 -12.56
N HIS A 381 -26.34 8.23 -12.82
CA HIS A 381 -27.24 7.32 -12.15
C HIS A 381 -26.65 5.92 -11.92
N ALA A 382 -27.27 5.16 -11.00
CA ALA A 382 -26.96 3.75 -10.78
C ALA A 382 -28.20 2.99 -10.32
N PHE A 383 -28.31 1.72 -10.74
CA PHE A 383 -29.38 0.80 -10.34
C PHE A 383 -28.87 -0.66 -10.35
N VAL A 384 -29.71 -1.60 -9.91
CA VAL A 384 -29.29 -3.01 -9.76
C VAL A 384 -29.75 -3.85 -10.95
N GLY A 385 -28.83 -4.72 -11.42
CA GLY A 385 -29.14 -5.87 -12.28
C GLY A 385 -28.89 -7.18 -11.56
N TRP A 386 -29.54 -8.24 -12.01
CA TRP A 386 -29.24 -9.60 -11.56
C TRP A 386 -29.38 -10.59 -12.70
N ARG A 387 -28.62 -11.69 -12.61
CA ARG A 387 -28.78 -12.81 -13.54
C ARG A 387 -30.01 -13.61 -13.14
N VAL A 388 -30.94 -13.80 -14.08
CA VAL A 388 -32.21 -14.48 -13.78
C VAL A 388 -32.06 -15.98 -13.48
N ASP A 389 -31.01 -16.60 -14.01
CA ASP A 389 -30.59 -17.98 -13.78
C ASP A 389 -29.07 -18.08 -13.95
N LYS A 390 -28.37 -18.83 -13.10
CA LYS A 390 -26.90 -19.03 -13.20
C LYS A 390 -26.44 -19.57 -14.55
N ASN A 391 -27.30 -20.30 -15.25
CA ASN A 391 -26.99 -20.93 -16.53
C ASN A 391 -27.49 -20.12 -17.73
N SER A 392 -27.96 -18.91 -17.53
CA SER A 392 -28.46 -17.99 -18.56
C SER A 392 -27.71 -16.68 -18.57
N ASP A 393 -27.46 -16.12 -19.75
CA ASP A 393 -26.91 -14.80 -19.88
C ASP A 393 -27.98 -13.68 -19.77
N THR A 394 -29.22 -14.06 -19.51
CA THR A 394 -30.33 -13.14 -19.37
C THR A 394 -30.21 -12.37 -18.05
N LEU A 395 -30.27 -11.05 -18.14
CA LEU A 395 -30.32 -10.13 -17.01
C LEU A 395 -31.72 -9.56 -16.86
N ASP A 396 -32.05 -9.16 -15.63
CA ASP A 396 -33.23 -8.36 -15.33
C ASP A 396 -32.79 -7.23 -14.37
N PHE A 397 -33.57 -6.18 -14.24
CA PHE A 397 -33.10 -4.93 -13.56
C PHE A 397 -34.17 -4.37 -12.62
N VAL A 398 -33.74 -3.59 -11.64
CA VAL A 398 -34.65 -2.87 -10.74
C VAL A 398 -34.10 -1.48 -10.40
N GLU A 399 -34.99 -0.48 -10.52
CA GLU A 399 -34.72 0.89 -10.12
C GLU A 399 -34.81 1.02 -8.59
N THR A 400 -33.67 1.19 -7.93
CA THR A 400 -33.59 1.16 -6.48
C THR A 400 -34.02 2.46 -5.81
N THR A 401 -33.99 3.59 -6.52
CA THR A 401 -34.46 4.88 -5.98
C THR A 401 -35.98 4.89 -5.72
N LEU A 402 -36.70 4.02 -6.41
CA LEU A 402 -38.15 3.88 -6.25
C LEU A 402 -38.59 3.15 -4.97
N ILE A 403 -37.67 2.55 -4.20
CA ILE A 403 -38.00 1.97 -2.88
C ILE A 403 -38.51 3.04 -1.89
N GLY A 404 -38.11 4.31 -2.05
CA GLY A 404 -38.59 5.40 -1.22
C GLY A 404 -40.02 5.84 -1.52
N SER A 405 -40.53 5.51 -2.68
CA SER A 405 -41.89 5.92 -3.10
C SER A 405 -42.93 4.94 -2.60
N LYS A 406 -43.84 5.41 -1.75
CA LYS A 406 -44.96 4.59 -1.22
C LYS A 406 -45.96 4.15 -2.31
N THR A 407 -45.96 4.80 -3.44
CA THR A 407 -46.89 4.53 -4.57
C THR A 407 -46.25 3.71 -5.68
N SER A 408 -44.93 3.59 -5.71
CA SER A 408 -44.22 2.80 -6.70
C SER A 408 -44.38 1.31 -6.44
N THR A 409 -44.64 0.58 -7.51
CA THR A 409 -44.68 -0.89 -7.47
C THR A 409 -43.39 -1.47 -7.98
N PHE A 410 -43.06 -2.67 -7.53
CA PHE A 410 -41.94 -3.42 -8.12
C PHE A 410 -42.02 -3.54 -9.64
N LYS A 411 -43.24 -3.76 -10.19
CA LYS A 411 -43.44 -3.83 -11.64
C LYS A 411 -42.96 -2.53 -12.34
N TYR A 412 -43.29 -1.40 -11.78
CA TYR A 412 -42.87 -0.10 -12.32
C TYR A 412 -41.35 0.10 -12.17
N ALA A 413 -40.77 -0.19 -11.00
CA ALA A 413 -39.35 -0.11 -10.79
C ALA A 413 -38.54 -1.02 -11.71
N ASN A 414 -39.06 -2.22 -11.98
CA ASN A 414 -38.45 -3.17 -12.91
C ASN A 414 -38.53 -2.67 -14.37
N SER A 415 -39.71 -2.19 -14.83
CA SER A 415 -39.82 -1.65 -16.21
C SER A 415 -38.96 -0.39 -16.38
N SER A 416 -38.94 0.54 -15.42
CA SER A 416 -38.13 1.77 -15.51
C SER A 416 -36.63 1.46 -15.63
N ALA A 417 -36.12 0.48 -14.89
CA ALA A 417 -34.73 0.06 -15.00
C ALA A 417 -34.39 -0.59 -16.34
N ILE A 418 -35.31 -1.41 -16.89
CA ILE A 418 -35.14 -2.01 -18.20
C ILE A 418 -35.15 -0.95 -19.30
N ASP A 419 -36.07 0.00 -19.22
CA ASP A 419 -36.18 1.10 -20.20
C ASP A 419 -34.89 1.94 -20.17
N ARG A 420 -34.42 2.28 -18.98
CA ARG A 420 -33.15 3.02 -18.81
C ARG A 420 -31.95 2.26 -19.35
N TYR A 421 -31.84 0.96 -19.07
CA TYR A 421 -30.76 0.13 -19.60
C TYR A 421 -30.76 0.12 -21.13
N ASN A 422 -31.93 -0.06 -21.74
CA ASN A 422 -32.07 -0.08 -23.20
C ASN A 422 -31.74 1.30 -23.82
N GLU A 423 -32.17 2.40 -23.20
CA GLU A 423 -31.81 3.76 -23.63
C GLU A 423 -30.29 3.95 -23.70
N GLU A 424 -29.54 3.44 -22.70
CA GLU A 424 -28.09 3.55 -22.66
C GLU A 424 -27.40 2.61 -23.69
N VAL A 425 -27.98 1.44 -23.94
CA VAL A 425 -27.52 0.55 -25.03
C VAL A 425 -27.72 1.21 -26.39
N ASP A 426 -28.91 1.80 -26.63
CA ASP A 426 -29.23 2.46 -27.89
C ASP A 426 -28.39 3.72 -28.11
N ALA A 427 -28.01 4.41 -27.03
CA ALA A 427 -27.12 5.56 -27.04
C ALA A 427 -25.64 5.21 -27.20
N GLY A 428 -25.25 3.92 -27.11
CA GLY A 428 -23.88 3.46 -27.24
C GLY A 428 -22.99 3.81 -26.03
N THR A 429 -23.57 4.14 -24.87
CA THR A 429 -22.79 4.57 -23.69
C THR A 429 -21.99 3.44 -23.06
N PHE A 430 -22.43 2.17 -23.22
CA PHE A 430 -21.66 1.01 -22.79
C PHE A 430 -20.43 0.77 -23.69
N GLU A 431 -20.54 0.99 -25.00
CA GLU A 431 -19.40 0.87 -25.92
C GLU A 431 -18.41 2.01 -25.75
N SER A 432 -18.89 3.21 -25.42
CA SER A 432 -18.00 4.37 -25.13
C SER A 432 -17.32 4.30 -23.76
N GLY A 433 -17.78 3.41 -22.86
CA GLY A 433 -17.31 3.33 -21.46
C GLY A 433 -17.86 4.43 -20.54
N GLU A 434 -18.85 5.19 -20.99
CA GLU A 434 -19.61 6.13 -20.13
C GLU A 434 -20.54 5.38 -19.17
N SER A 435 -21.11 4.26 -19.64
CA SER A 435 -21.88 3.31 -18.83
C SER A 435 -21.10 2.00 -18.66
N GLU A 436 -21.32 1.32 -17.55
CA GLU A 436 -20.71 0.00 -17.29
C GLU A 436 -21.65 -0.91 -16.51
N LEU A 437 -21.66 -2.17 -16.93
CA LEU A 437 -22.33 -3.28 -16.23
C LEU A 437 -21.30 -3.98 -15.35
N ILE A 438 -21.32 -3.70 -14.05
CA ILE A 438 -20.33 -4.18 -13.10
C ILE A 438 -20.79 -5.50 -12.50
N ASP A 439 -20.23 -6.62 -12.98
CA ASP A 439 -20.48 -7.95 -12.41
C ASP A 439 -19.73 -8.08 -11.08
N ILE A 440 -20.46 -8.07 -9.96
CA ILE A 440 -19.87 -8.12 -8.61
C ILE A 440 -19.09 -9.42 -8.40
N GLU A 441 -19.58 -10.57 -8.88
CA GLU A 441 -18.86 -11.84 -8.76
C GLU A 441 -17.52 -11.80 -9.51
N GLN A 442 -17.51 -11.22 -10.72
CA GLN A 442 -16.29 -11.03 -11.49
C GLN A 442 -15.31 -10.11 -10.74
N VAL A 443 -15.78 -8.98 -10.26
CA VAL A 443 -14.97 -7.98 -9.52
C VAL A 443 -14.35 -8.60 -8.26
N ARG A 444 -15.06 -9.46 -7.53
CA ARG A 444 -14.52 -10.22 -6.39
C ARG A 444 -13.38 -11.16 -6.81
N ARG A 445 -13.49 -11.82 -7.97
CA ARG A 445 -12.41 -12.67 -8.50
C ARG A 445 -11.15 -11.88 -8.84
N TYR A 446 -11.27 -10.61 -9.19
CA TYR A 446 -10.14 -9.71 -9.38
C TYR A 446 -9.58 -9.14 -8.08
N GLY A 447 -10.17 -9.46 -6.94
CA GLY A 447 -9.67 -9.12 -5.62
C GLY A 447 -10.24 -7.82 -5.05
N ILE A 448 -11.23 -7.21 -5.69
CA ILE A 448 -11.93 -6.05 -5.13
C ILE A 448 -12.98 -6.56 -4.15
N MET A 449 -12.64 -6.56 -2.87
CA MET A 449 -13.46 -7.07 -1.78
C MET A 449 -14.20 -5.95 -1.06
N PRO A 450 -15.34 -6.23 -0.41
CA PRO A 450 -16.00 -5.26 0.45
C PRO A 450 -15.11 -4.89 1.63
N ASN A 451 -15.24 -3.68 2.12
CA ASN A 451 -14.64 -3.33 3.41
C ASN A 451 -15.42 -3.97 4.57
N ASP A 452 -14.71 -4.49 5.55
CA ASP A 452 -15.30 -4.94 6.81
C ASP A 452 -15.68 -3.71 7.64
N ILE A 453 -16.88 -3.19 7.40
CA ILE A 453 -17.47 -2.09 8.16
C ILE A 453 -18.33 -2.70 9.25
N PRO A 454 -18.07 -2.39 10.56
CA PRO A 454 -18.78 -2.97 11.68
C PRO A 454 -20.24 -2.54 11.82
#